data_b623d12c68414ce7cda62be3c3bf57bc
#
_entry.id   b623d12c68414ce7cda62be3c3bf57bc
#
_cell.length_a   1.000
_cell.length_b   1.000
_cell.length_c   1.000
_cell.angle_alpha   90.00
_cell.angle_beta   90.00
_cell.angle_gamma   90.00
#
_symmetry.space_group_name_H-M   'P 1'
#
loop_
_entity.id
_entity.type
_entity.pdbx_description
1 polymer ?
#
loop_
_entity_poly.entity_id
_entity_poly.type
_entity_poly.pdbx_seq_one_letter_code
_entity_poly.pdbx_strand_id
1 'polypeptide(L)'
;FLVTLSGFALMGLFAGSIHPGLRVLEILWIKQRDFIGMATAAGSGSLMPVAELHPDAWSFAQQAPHALYMTFFSPLTAYANGALGVMSAVENIAIIVLVSLLIRWRKPWAEVDKPLLYFCLSFCLLLALVIGWTTPVIGALVRYRVPLLPFLLLAFMCFADPKRIPWPQWARTNPLPK
;
A
#
# COMPACT_ATOMS: atom_id res chain seq x y z
N PHE A 1 18.97 -3.38 2.01
CA PHE A 1 17.65 -2.88 1.68
C PHE A 1 17.65 -2.02 0.41
N LEU A 2 18.35 -0.87 0.38
CA LEU A 2 18.41 -0.01 -0.80
C LEU A 2 18.94 -0.73 -2.04
N VAL A 3 19.96 -1.58 -1.87
CA VAL A 3 20.53 -2.40 -2.95
C VAL A 3 19.53 -3.41 -3.49
N THR A 4 18.78 -4.08 -2.63
CA THR A 4 17.75 -5.04 -3.09
C THR A 4 16.58 -4.32 -3.75
N LEU A 5 16.11 -3.20 -3.20
CA LEU A 5 15.03 -2.41 -3.79
C LEU A 5 15.44 -1.82 -5.14
N SER A 6 16.66 -1.25 -5.25
CA SER A 6 17.20 -0.76 -6.52
C SER A 6 17.42 -1.88 -7.52
N GLY A 7 17.87 -3.07 -7.07
CA GLY A 7 18.00 -4.25 -7.92
C GLY A 7 16.67 -4.69 -8.52
N PHE A 8 15.60 -4.74 -7.74
CA PHE A 8 14.26 -5.05 -8.25
C PHE A 8 13.74 -3.97 -9.20
N ALA A 9 13.97 -2.69 -8.90
CA ALA A 9 13.58 -1.60 -9.79
C ALA A 9 14.32 -1.65 -11.13
N LEU A 10 15.64 -1.86 -11.10
CA LEU A 10 16.46 -2.03 -12.31
C LEU A 10 16.04 -3.27 -13.09
N MET A 11 15.82 -4.40 -12.42
CA MET A 11 15.37 -5.62 -13.10
C MET A 11 14.01 -5.39 -13.79
N GLY A 12 13.07 -4.68 -13.15
CA GLY A 12 11.78 -4.32 -13.75
C GLY A 12 11.92 -3.41 -14.97
N LEU A 13 12.87 -2.45 -14.95
CA LEU A 13 13.13 -1.53 -16.05
C LEU A 13 13.83 -2.23 -17.22
N PHE A 14 14.80 -3.11 -16.94
CA PHE A 14 15.61 -3.78 -17.98
C PHE A 14 15.04 -5.13 -18.43
N ALA A 15 14.08 -5.70 -17.71
CA ALA A 15 13.44 -6.97 -18.10
C ALA A 15 12.85 -6.93 -19.52
N GLY A 16 12.33 -5.78 -19.92
CA GLY A 16 11.82 -5.56 -21.29
C GLY A 16 12.87 -5.68 -22.39
N SER A 17 14.16 -5.54 -22.06
CA SER A 17 15.26 -5.75 -23.02
C SER A 17 15.52 -7.24 -23.28
N ILE A 18 15.13 -8.10 -22.33
CA ILE A 18 15.31 -9.56 -22.44
C ILE A 18 14.14 -10.17 -23.20
N HIS A 19 12.92 -9.73 -22.92
CA HIS A 19 11.71 -10.24 -23.57
C HIS A 19 10.63 -9.14 -23.65
N PRO A 20 9.98 -8.91 -24.79
CA PRO A 20 8.93 -7.88 -24.95
C PRO A 20 7.79 -7.99 -23.94
N GLY A 21 7.41 -9.22 -23.56
CA GLY A 21 6.39 -9.48 -22.54
C GLY A 21 6.77 -9.11 -21.09
N LEU A 22 8.03 -8.69 -20.86
CA LEU A 22 8.54 -8.24 -19.55
C LEU A 22 8.65 -6.72 -19.42
N ARG A 23 8.01 -5.97 -20.31
CA ARG A 23 7.92 -4.50 -20.23
C ARG A 23 6.94 -4.09 -19.15
N VAL A 24 7.39 -4.13 -17.90
CA VAL A 24 6.54 -3.91 -16.71
C VAL A 24 5.81 -2.57 -16.76
N LEU A 25 6.49 -1.50 -17.17
CA LEU A 25 5.88 -0.16 -17.25
C LEU A 25 4.76 -0.10 -18.29
N GLU A 26 4.96 -0.74 -19.44
CA GLU A 26 3.96 -0.82 -20.51
C GLU A 26 2.74 -1.63 -20.06
N ILE A 27 2.96 -2.75 -19.35
CA ILE A 27 1.89 -3.58 -18.78
C ILE A 27 1.08 -2.79 -17.76
N LEU A 28 1.74 -2.06 -16.85
CA LEU A 28 1.06 -1.23 -15.84
C LEU A 28 0.28 -0.09 -16.48
N TRP A 29 0.84 0.56 -17.51
CA TRP A 29 0.14 1.59 -18.28
C TRP A 29 -1.11 1.05 -18.98
N ILE A 30 -1.02 -0.10 -19.67
CA ILE A 30 -2.16 -0.78 -20.30
C ILE A 30 -3.22 -1.10 -19.23
N LYS A 31 -2.82 -1.64 -18.08
CA LYS A 31 -3.73 -1.96 -16.97
C LYS A 31 -4.49 -0.74 -16.47
N GLN A 32 -3.81 0.39 -16.26
CA GLN A 32 -4.49 1.63 -15.87
C GLN A 32 -5.54 2.04 -16.90
N ARG A 33 -5.16 2.04 -18.19
CA ARG A 33 -6.03 2.43 -19.30
C ARG A 33 -7.26 1.52 -19.42
N ASP A 34 -7.05 0.22 -19.28
CA ASP A 34 -8.13 -0.77 -19.29
C ASP A 34 -9.11 -0.55 -18.13
N PHE A 35 -8.61 -0.29 -16.91
CA PHE A 35 -9.45 0.02 -15.76
C PHE A 35 -10.28 1.30 -15.97
N ILE A 36 -9.66 2.36 -16.48
CA ILE A 36 -10.35 3.61 -16.80
C ILE A 36 -11.44 3.35 -17.85
N GLY A 37 -11.10 2.64 -18.93
CA GLY A 37 -12.04 2.32 -19.99
C GLY A 37 -13.23 1.49 -19.51
N MET A 38 -13.00 0.45 -18.72
CA MET A 38 -14.05 -0.39 -18.15
C MET A 38 -14.92 0.40 -17.16
N ALA A 39 -14.33 1.22 -16.29
CA ALA A 39 -15.07 2.01 -15.32
C ALA A 39 -15.95 3.08 -16.00
N THR A 40 -15.45 3.71 -17.05
CA THR A 40 -16.19 4.70 -17.85
C THR A 40 -17.34 4.02 -18.60
N ALA A 41 -17.08 2.88 -19.25
CA ALA A 41 -18.11 2.12 -19.96
C ALA A 41 -19.23 1.62 -19.03
N ALA A 42 -18.87 1.26 -17.79
CA ALA A 42 -19.82 0.83 -16.76
C ALA A 42 -20.57 2.00 -16.07
N GLY A 43 -20.27 3.25 -16.40
CA GLY A 43 -20.86 4.42 -15.73
C GLY A 43 -20.53 4.48 -14.24
N SER A 44 -19.31 4.05 -13.85
CA SER A 44 -18.92 3.94 -12.44
C SER A 44 -18.84 5.32 -11.78
N GLY A 45 -19.70 5.57 -10.79
CA GLY A 45 -19.67 6.79 -9.96
C GLY A 45 -18.51 6.82 -8.94
N SER A 46 -17.67 5.78 -8.90
CA SER A 46 -16.52 5.65 -7.97
C SER A 46 -15.16 5.79 -8.67
N LEU A 47 -15.14 6.32 -9.90
CA LEU A 47 -13.91 6.62 -10.61
C LEU A 47 -13.22 7.83 -9.96
N MET A 48 -11.96 7.66 -9.59
CA MET A 48 -11.12 8.73 -9.06
C MET A 48 -10.39 9.45 -10.18
N PRO A 49 -10.17 10.78 -10.07
CA PRO A 49 -9.30 11.48 -11.00
C PRO A 49 -7.85 11.01 -10.79
N VAL A 50 -7.36 10.25 -11.74
CA VAL A 50 -5.95 9.84 -11.78
C VAL A 50 -5.31 10.44 -13.03
N ALA A 51 -4.06 10.86 -12.91
CA ALA A 51 -3.30 11.30 -14.07
C ALA A 51 -2.99 10.11 -14.96
N GLU A 52 -3.11 10.32 -16.27
CA GLU A 52 -2.74 9.30 -17.26
C GLU A 52 -1.24 9.02 -17.17
N LEU A 53 -0.91 7.74 -17.05
CA LEU A 53 0.47 7.28 -17.13
C LEU A 53 0.91 7.22 -18.58
N HIS A 54 2.21 7.40 -18.79
CA HIS A 54 2.90 7.06 -20.03
C HIS A 54 3.87 5.89 -19.75
N PRO A 55 4.19 5.05 -20.74
CA PRO A 55 5.05 3.87 -20.53
C PRO A 55 6.54 4.24 -20.40
N ASP A 56 6.84 5.27 -19.63
CA ASP A 56 8.18 5.76 -19.33
C ASP A 56 8.40 5.89 -17.81
N ALA A 57 9.64 5.67 -17.38
CA ALA A 57 10.01 5.66 -15.96
C ALA A 57 9.77 7.02 -15.28
N TRP A 58 9.86 8.11 -16.04
CA TRP A 58 9.68 9.46 -15.49
C TRP A 58 8.23 9.72 -15.11
N SER A 59 7.28 9.35 -15.98
CA SER A 59 5.86 9.45 -15.69
C SER A 59 5.47 8.68 -14.41
N PHE A 60 5.97 7.45 -14.27
CA PHE A 60 5.74 6.64 -13.05
C PHE A 60 6.36 7.28 -11.81
N ALA A 61 7.58 7.82 -11.92
CA ALA A 61 8.24 8.50 -10.80
C ALA A 61 7.47 9.76 -10.36
N GLN A 62 7.02 10.58 -11.30
CA GLN A 62 6.21 11.77 -10.99
C GLN A 62 4.88 11.43 -10.34
N GLN A 63 4.24 10.34 -10.75
CA GLN A 63 2.96 9.90 -10.21
C GLN A 63 3.09 9.06 -8.93
N ALA A 64 4.29 8.65 -8.52
CA ALA A 64 4.51 7.81 -7.35
C ALA A 64 3.97 8.42 -6.03
N PRO A 65 4.18 9.72 -5.72
CA PRO A 65 3.62 10.33 -4.52
C PRO A 65 2.09 10.30 -4.51
N HIS A 66 1.46 10.58 -5.65
CA HIS A 66 0.00 10.54 -5.78
C HIS A 66 -0.54 9.10 -5.66
N ALA A 67 0.13 8.13 -6.27
CA ALA A 67 -0.22 6.71 -6.17
C ALA A 67 -0.17 6.21 -4.72
N LEU A 68 0.87 6.57 -3.97
CA LEU A 68 0.98 6.25 -2.54
C LEU A 68 -0.12 6.91 -1.72
N TYR A 69 -0.37 8.21 -1.97
CA TYR A 69 -1.45 8.93 -1.30
C TYR A 69 -2.80 8.23 -1.54
N MET A 70 -3.12 7.91 -2.79
CA MET A 70 -4.35 7.21 -3.13
C MET A 70 -4.46 5.86 -2.45
N THR A 71 -3.40 5.05 -2.43
CA THR A 71 -3.44 3.72 -1.83
C THR A 71 -3.60 3.75 -0.31
N PHE A 72 -2.91 4.66 0.39
CA PHE A 72 -2.93 4.68 1.87
C PHE A 72 -4.05 5.54 2.46
N PHE A 73 -4.46 6.61 1.78
CA PHE A 73 -5.38 7.60 2.34
C PHE A 73 -6.74 7.68 1.66
N SER A 74 -6.92 7.07 0.50
CA SER A 74 -8.24 7.08 -0.15
C SER A 74 -9.05 5.82 0.22
N PRO A 75 -10.37 5.95 0.41
CA PRO A 75 -11.15 7.18 0.50
C PRO A 75 -11.19 7.70 1.95
N LEU A 76 -10.67 8.91 2.20
CA LEU A 76 -10.81 9.50 3.54
C LEU A 76 -12.13 10.26 3.71
N THR A 77 -12.61 10.97 2.70
CA THR A 77 -13.85 11.75 2.82
C THR A 77 -14.52 12.06 1.48
N ALA A 78 -13.79 12.52 0.47
CA ALA A 78 -14.35 13.10 -0.75
C ALA A 78 -15.07 12.10 -1.67
N TYR A 79 -14.76 10.83 -1.57
CA TYR A 79 -15.27 9.76 -2.42
C TYR A 79 -16.03 8.67 -1.65
N ALA A 80 -16.33 8.92 -0.38
CA ALA A 80 -17.06 7.98 0.48
C ALA A 80 -18.57 8.02 0.21
N ASN A 81 -18.97 7.83 -1.05
CA ASN A 81 -20.37 7.78 -1.43
C ASN A 81 -20.96 6.38 -1.15
N GLY A 82 -22.07 6.33 -0.45
CA GLY A 82 -22.76 5.10 -0.09
C GLY A 82 -22.14 4.34 1.11
N ALA A 83 -22.83 3.31 1.56
CA ALA A 83 -22.46 2.55 2.76
C ALA A 83 -21.06 1.91 2.68
N LEU A 84 -20.68 1.37 1.52
CA LEU A 84 -19.35 0.78 1.31
C LEU A 84 -18.23 1.81 1.36
N GLY A 85 -18.45 3.02 0.85
CA GLY A 85 -17.48 4.11 0.91
C GLY A 85 -17.25 4.57 2.36
N VAL A 86 -18.31 4.70 3.15
CA VAL A 86 -18.22 5.05 4.58
C VAL A 86 -17.49 3.95 5.37
N MET A 87 -17.82 2.68 5.14
CA MET A 87 -17.11 1.55 5.78
C MET A 87 -15.61 1.58 5.49
N SER A 88 -15.24 1.83 4.25
CA SER A 88 -13.84 1.92 3.82
C SER A 88 -13.11 3.14 4.43
N ALA A 89 -13.80 4.26 4.59
CA ALA A 89 -13.25 5.43 5.27
C ALA A 89 -13.00 5.17 6.75
N VAL A 90 -13.93 4.49 7.44
CA VAL A 90 -13.77 4.07 8.84
C VAL A 90 -12.58 3.11 9.00
N GLU A 91 -12.44 2.12 8.11
CA GLU A 91 -11.29 1.23 8.09
C GLU A 91 -9.96 1.99 7.93
N ASN A 92 -9.90 2.95 7.02
CA ASN A 92 -8.72 3.80 6.83
C ASN A 92 -8.36 4.60 8.09
N ILE A 93 -9.35 5.22 8.71
CA ILE A 93 -9.15 5.97 9.96
C ILE A 93 -8.63 5.02 11.05
N ALA A 94 -9.22 3.83 11.18
CA ALA A 94 -8.77 2.83 12.15
C ALA A 94 -7.31 2.41 11.93
N ILE A 95 -6.90 2.21 10.67
CA ILE A 95 -5.51 1.89 10.32
C ILE A 95 -4.58 3.05 10.68
N ILE A 96 -4.95 4.29 10.35
CA ILE A 96 -4.13 5.47 10.67
C ILE A 96 -3.97 5.62 12.19
N VAL A 97 -5.05 5.44 12.95
CA VAL A 97 -5.02 5.47 14.42
C VAL A 97 -4.12 4.37 14.96
N LEU A 98 -4.28 3.13 14.48
CA LEU A 98 -3.45 1.99 14.89
C LEU A 98 -1.96 2.27 14.62
N VAL A 99 -1.63 2.72 13.42
CA VAL A 99 -0.27 3.11 13.03
C VAL A 99 0.29 4.19 13.95
N SER A 100 -0.49 5.23 14.23
CA SER A 100 -0.08 6.33 15.11
C SER A 100 0.19 5.84 16.53
N LEU A 101 -0.65 4.95 17.05
CA LEU A 101 -0.47 4.34 18.36
C LEU A 101 0.79 3.46 18.43
N LEU A 102 1.05 2.66 17.40
CA LEU A 102 2.25 1.82 17.34
C LEU A 102 3.52 2.65 17.24
N ILE A 103 3.52 3.75 16.50
CA ILE A 103 4.64 4.71 16.46
C ILE A 103 4.85 5.36 17.84
N ARG A 104 3.76 5.65 18.57
CA ARG A 104 3.82 6.24 19.93
C ARG A 104 4.49 5.31 20.94
N TRP A 105 4.33 3.99 20.78
CA TRP A 105 4.89 2.96 21.66
C TRP A 105 6.10 2.25 21.03
N ARG A 106 6.87 2.97 20.24
CA ARG A 106 8.04 2.41 19.58
C ARG A 106 9.13 1.99 20.56
N LYS A 107 9.81 0.89 20.25
CA LYS A 107 11.04 0.47 20.90
C LYS A 107 12.27 1.20 20.32
N PRO A 108 13.41 1.17 21.03
CA PRO A 108 14.68 1.70 20.51
C PRO A 108 15.05 1.02 19.19
N TRP A 109 15.63 1.79 18.28
CA TRP A 109 16.03 1.30 16.94
C TRP A 109 17.00 0.11 16.98
N ALA A 110 17.80 -0.01 18.06
CA ALA A 110 18.75 -1.12 18.26
C ALA A 110 18.04 -2.48 18.45
N GLU A 111 16.82 -2.48 18.99
CA GLU A 111 16.02 -3.69 19.29
C GLU A 111 15.06 -4.09 18.17
N VAL A 112 15.04 -3.32 17.09
CA VAL A 112 14.15 -3.57 15.95
C VAL A 112 14.74 -4.66 15.05
N ASP A 113 13.93 -5.64 14.69
CA ASP A 113 14.26 -6.62 13.64
C ASP A 113 14.27 -5.92 12.28
N LYS A 114 15.43 -5.41 11.91
CA LYS A 114 15.62 -4.61 10.69
C LYS A 114 15.38 -5.41 9.40
N PRO A 115 15.86 -6.66 9.25
CA PRO A 115 15.58 -7.48 8.07
C PRO A 115 14.09 -7.64 7.80
N LEU A 116 13.33 -8.06 8.80
CA LEU A 116 11.89 -8.26 8.68
C LEU A 116 11.16 -6.93 8.41
N LEU A 117 11.54 -5.87 9.12
CA LEU A 117 10.98 -4.54 8.90
C LEU A 117 11.18 -4.06 7.47
N TYR A 118 12.41 -4.14 6.96
CA TYR A 118 12.73 -3.71 5.60
C TYR A 118 12.03 -4.55 4.55
N PHE A 119 11.88 -5.85 4.76
CA PHE A 119 11.12 -6.71 3.89
C PHE A 119 9.66 -6.27 3.82
N CYS A 120 9.00 -6.11 4.97
CA CYS A 120 7.59 -5.69 5.03
C CYS A 120 7.37 -4.31 4.40
N LEU A 121 8.25 -3.34 4.71
CA LEU A 121 8.14 -1.99 4.15
C LEU A 121 8.35 -1.97 2.64
N SER A 122 9.31 -2.76 2.12
CA SER A 122 9.53 -2.86 0.66
C SER A 122 8.32 -3.44 -0.03
N PHE A 123 7.78 -4.54 0.51
CA PHE A 123 6.60 -5.19 -0.03
C PHE A 123 5.41 -4.23 -0.04
N CYS A 124 5.15 -3.55 1.09
CA CYS A 124 4.08 -2.57 1.19
C CYS A 124 4.25 -1.42 0.19
N LEU A 125 5.47 -0.89 0.06
CA LEU A 125 5.76 0.21 -0.85
C LEU A 125 5.54 -0.19 -2.31
N LEU A 126 6.11 -1.32 -2.74
CA LEU A 126 5.98 -1.79 -4.12
C LEU A 126 4.52 -2.11 -4.46
N LEU A 127 3.83 -2.82 -3.57
CA LEU A 127 2.42 -3.17 -3.79
C LEU A 127 1.54 -1.92 -3.80
N ALA A 128 1.77 -0.96 -2.90
CA ALA A 128 1.03 0.30 -2.86
C ALA A 128 1.21 1.13 -4.13
N LEU A 129 2.43 1.18 -4.67
CA LEU A 129 2.71 1.86 -5.94
C LEU A 129 1.97 1.19 -7.09
N VAL A 130 2.06 -0.14 -7.22
CA VAL A 130 1.36 -0.88 -8.28
C VAL A 130 -0.15 -0.65 -8.21
N ILE A 131 -0.76 -0.74 -7.03
CA ILE A 131 -2.20 -0.50 -6.84
C ILE A 131 -2.56 0.94 -7.20
N GLY A 132 -1.82 1.92 -6.67
CA GLY A 132 -2.11 3.34 -6.90
C GLY A 132 -1.91 3.80 -8.34
N TRP A 133 -0.99 3.19 -9.07
CA TRP A 133 -0.80 3.45 -10.50
C TRP A 133 -1.87 2.83 -11.37
N THR A 134 -2.36 1.63 -11.03
CA THR A 134 -3.21 0.86 -11.93
C THR A 134 -4.69 0.89 -11.60
N THR A 135 -5.09 1.31 -10.40
CA THR A 135 -6.45 1.12 -9.89
C THR A 135 -7.17 2.44 -9.60
N PRO A 136 -7.83 3.04 -10.58
CA PRO A 136 -8.53 4.33 -10.40
C PRO A 136 -9.94 4.21 -9.80
N VAL A 137 -10.37 3.01 -9.40
CA VAL A 137 -11.72 2.74 -8.88
C VAL A 137 -11.65 2.42 -7.39
N ILE A 138 -12.39 3.17 -6.56
CA ILE A 138 -12.35 3.04 -5.08
C ILE A 138 -12.61 1.61 -4.61
N GLY A 139 -13.65 0.96 -5.11
CA GLY A 139 -14.00 -0.39 -4.68
C GLY A 139 -12.95 -1.45 -5.02
N ALA A 140 -12.26 -1.30 -6.16
CA ALA A 140 -11.15 -2.16 -6.54
C ALA A 140 -9.88 -1.86 -5.70
N LEU A 141 -9.58 -0.58 -5.47
CA LEU A 141 -8.46 -0.13 -4.67
C LEU A 141 -8.52 -0.70 -3.24
N VAL A 142 -9.67 -0.61 -2.58
CA VAL A 142 -9.88 -1.17 -1.23
C VAL A 142 -9.65 -2.68 -1.21
N ARG A 143 -10.16 -3.41 -2.20
CA ARG A 143 -9.98 -4.86 -2.32
C ARG A 143 -8.52 -5.25 -2.55
N TYR A 144 -7.83 -4.55 -3.44
CA TYR A 144 -6.44 -4.87 -3.76
C TYR A 144 -5.46 -4.47 -2.66
N ARG A 145 -5.85 -3.58 -1.76
CA ARG A 145 -5.08 -3.21 -0.58
C ARG A 145 -5.06 -4.28 0.51
N VAL A 146 -6.03 -5.20 0.54
CA VAL A 146 -6.13 -6.23 1.59
C VAL A 146 -4.83 -7.00 1.82
N PRO A 147 -4.09 -7.47 0.79
CA PRO A 147 -2.80 -8.15 1.00
C PRO A 147 -1.71 -7.27 1.61
N LEU A 148 -1.80 -5.95 1.48
CA LEU A 148 -0.83 -5.01 2.04
C LEU A 148 -0.97 -4.88 3.56
N LEU A 149 -2.20 -4.96 4.09
CA LEU A 149 -2.50 -4.72 5.50
C LEU A 149 -1.74 -5.65 6.47
N PRO A 150 -1.67 -6.97 6.28
CA PRO A 150 -0.91 -7.85 7.17
C PRO A 150 0.58 -7.47 7.23
N PHE A 151 1.21 -7.15 6.09
CA PHE A 151 2.62 -6.77 6.06
C PHE A 151 2.85 -5.39 6.68
N LEU A 152 1.93 -4.46 6.48
CA LEU A 152 1.96 -3.16 7.15
C LEU A 152 1.86 -3.34 8.67
N LEU A 153 0.93 -4.18 9.13
CA LEU A 153 0.77 -4.49 10.55
C LEU A 153 2.02 -5.17 11.13
N LEU A 154 2.61 -6.13 10.42
CA LEU A 154 3.86 -6.76 10.81
C LEU A 154 5.01 -5.76 10.92
N ALA A 155 5.15 -4.84 9.95
CA ALA A 155 6.14 -3.79 10.00
C ALA A 155 5.99 -2.93 11.27
N PHE A 156 4.75 -2.57 11.64
CA PHE A 156 4.49 -1.83 12.86
C PHE A 156 4.73 -2.65 14.13
N MET A 157 4.39 -3.93 14.15
CA MET A 157 4.70 -4.82 15.26
C MET A 157 6.22 -4.96 15.49
N CYS A 158 7.03 -4.93 14.43
CA CYS A 158 8.48 -4.87 14.55
C CYS A 158 8.95 -3.61 15.29
N PHE A 159 8.24 -2.50 15.16
CA PHE A 159 8.53 -1.24 15.85
C PHE A 159 7.96 -1.14 17.25
N ALA A 160 6.84 -1.79 17.53
CA ALA A 160 6.13 -1.65 18.78
C ALA A 160 6.87 -2.29 19.96
N ASP A 161 6.90 -1.61 21.09
CA ASP A 161 7.33 -2.17 22.36
C ASP A 161 6.13 -2.80 23.09
N PRO A 162 6.06 -4.14 23.19
CA PRO A 162 4.94 -4.82 23.82
C PRO A 162 4.75 -4.43 25.30
N LYS A 163 5.83 -3.97 25.96
CA LYS A 163 5.81 -3.55 27.38
C LYS A 163 5.14 -2.19 27.58
N ARG A 164 5.14 -1.34 26.54
CA ARG A 164 4.55 0.01 26.59
C ARG A 164 3.10 0.04 26.11
N ILE A 165 2.64 -1.04 25.47
CA ILE A 165 1.25 -1.14 25.02
C ILE A 165 0.36 -1.39 26.24
N PRO A 166 -0.70 -0.59 26.47
CA PRO A 166 -1.64 -0.79 27.56
C PRO A 166 -2.55 -1.99 27.24
N TRP A 167 -1.98 -3.19 27.38
CA TRP A 167 -2.76 -4.43 27.17
C TRP A 167 -3.93 -4.48 28.15
N PRO A 168 -5.12 -4.87 27.71
CA PRO A 168 -6.24 -5.14 28.59
C PRO A 168 -5.88 -6.23 29.60
N GLN A 169 -6.48 -6.18 30.80
CA GLN A 169 -6.10 -7.05 31.92
C GLN A 169 -6.16 -8.56 31.57
N TRP A 170 -7.14 -8.96 30.76
CA TRP A 170 -7.28 -10.35 30.31
C TRP A 170 -6.09 -10.85 29.45
N ALA A 171 -5.41 -9.97 28.73
CA ALA A 171 -4.24 -10.33 27.90
C ALA A 171 -2.94 -10.39 28.74
N ARG A 172 -2.90 -9.78 29.93
CA ARG A 172 -1.76 -9.82 30.85
C ARG A 172 -1.72 -11.08 31.70
N THR A 173 -2.87 -11.73 31.91
CA THR A 173 -3.00 -12.90 32.79
C THR A 173 -2.67 -14.22 32.12
N ASN A 174 -2.52 -14.26 30.80
CA ASN A 174 -2.09 -15.44 30.04
C ASN A 174 -0.73 -15.18 29.39
N PRO A 175 0.41 -15.37 30.10
CA PRO A 175 1.70 -15.39 29.43
C PRO A 175 1.71 -16.55 28.44
N LEU A 176 2.07 -16.26 27.18
CA LEU A 176 2.25 -17.30 26.17
C LEU A 176 3.19 -18.38 26.73
N PRO A 177 2.90 -19.67 26.55
CA PRO A 177 3.79 -20.74 26.96
C PRO A 177 5.15 -20.53 26.27
N LYS A 178 6.21 -20.68 27.08
CA LYS A 178 7.62 -20.55 26.62
C LYS A 178 7.97 -21.65 25.64
#